data_009fc461d5e4b6ec0b26551d136656dd
#
_entry.id   009fc461d5e4b6ec0b26551d136656dd
#
_cell.length_a   1.000
_cell.length_b   1.000
_cell.length_c   1.000
_cell.angle_alpha   90.00
_cell.angle_beta   90.00
_cell.angle_gamma   90.00
#
_symmetry.space_group_name_H-M   'P 1'
#
loop_
_entity.id
_entity.type
_entity.pdbx_description
1 polymer ?
#
loop_
_entity_poly.entity_id
_entity_poly.type
_entity_poly.pdbx_seq_one_letter_code
_entity_poly.pdbx_strand_id
1 'polypeptide(L)'
;MSFIRTLLIRVSGPDQLGVSAELFEVLSAIGAVVKDIEQIVVRRRLTLDVLIEVDKSDDALKDLLLFGYQRGLHIDVEEVHGEPTEYTEQCVVTLIGRDITPSQLMLATQTISNNEGNIDRIIRLSRYPVMSYELAVNGGKLDEIKQGLLQVASETPELDIAV
;
A
#
# COMPACT_ATOMS: atom_id res chain seq x y z
N MET A 1 -29.91 -16.03 -5.89
CA MET A 1 -28.53 -16.01 -5.37
C MET A 1 -27.95 -14.64 -5.59
N SER A 2 -27.58 -13.99 -4.50
CA SER A 2 -26.83 -12.75 -4.56
C SER A 2 -25.38 -13.11 -4.90
N PHE A 3 -24.87 -12.61 -6.02
CA PHE A 3 -23.47 -12.77 -6.37
C PHE A 3 -22.70 -11.57 -5.82
N ILE A 4 -22.06 -11.76 -4.69
CA ILE A 4 -21.17 -10.76 -4.11
C ILE A 4 -19.90 -10.72 -4.97
N ARG A 5 -19.51 -9.52 -5.40
CA ARG A 5 -18.24 -9.26 -6.08
C ARG A 5 -17.31 -8.52 -5.12
N THR A 6 -16.05 -8.91 -5.13
CA THR A 6 -15.00 -8.18 -4.45
C THR A 6 -14.27 -7.31 -5.46
N LEU A 7 -14.30 -6.00 -5.25
CA LEU A 7 -13.72 -5.01 -6.14
C LEU A 7 -12.64 -4.21 -5.41
N LEU A 8 -11.49 -4.08 -6.05
CA LEU A 8 -10.48 -3.10 -5.66
C LEU A 8 -10.70 -1.83 -6.48
N ILE A 9 -11.01 -0.74 -5.80
CA ILE A 9 -11.18 0.58 -6.39
C ILE A 9 -9.95 1.39 -6.09
N ARG A 10 -9.29 1.87 -7.14
CA ARG A 10 -8.15 2.77 -7.03
C ARG A 10 -8.51 4.15 -7.52
N VAL A 11 -8.38 5.14 -6.67
CA VAL A 11 -8.60 6.55 -6.97
C VAL A 11 -7.26 7.28 -6.95
N SER A 12 -6.91 7.97 -8.02
CA SER A 12 -5.66 8.72 -8.08
C SER A 12 -5.82 10.08 -8.77
N GLY A 13 -5.04 11.04 -8.34
CA GLY A 13 -5.04 12.37 -8.94
C GLY A 13 -4.59 13.47 -8.00
N PRO A 14 -4.91 14.75 -8.29
CA PRO A 14 -4.65 15.85 -7.40
C PRO A 14 -5.39 15.67 -6.07
N ASP A 15 -4.70 15.87 -4.95
CA ASP A 15 -5.34 15.88 -3.64
C ASP A 15 -6.25 17.08 -3.49
N GLN A 16 -7.49 16.85 -3.10
CA GLN A 16 -8.53 17.86 -2.94
C GLN A 16 -9.30 17.62 -1.66
N LEU A 17 -9.76 18.71 -1.06
CA LEU A 17 -10.59 18.63 0.13
C LEU A 17 -11.90 17.86 -0.15
N GLY A 18 -12.22 16.89 0.70
CA GLY A 18 -13.49 16.18 0.68
C GLY A 18 -13.57 14.99 -0.28
N VAL A 19 -12.50 14.65 -1.01
CA VAL A 19 -12.47 13.51 -1.96
C VAL A 19 -12.87 12.21 -1.28
N SER A 20 -12.26 11.89 -0.15
CA SER A 20 -12.54 10.63 0.57
C SER A 20 -13.98 10.59 1.08
N ALA A 21 -14.48 11.69 1.63
CA ALA A 21 -15.86 11.77 2.12
C ALA A 21 -16.86 11.52 1.00
N GLU A 22 -16.68 12.15 -0.16
CA GLU A 22 -17.56 11.99 -1.32
C GLU A 22 -17.48 10.59 -1.92
N LEU A 23 -16.27 10.00 -1.98
CA LEU A 23 -16.13 8.60 -2.40
C LEU A 23 -16.92 7.67 -1.49
N PHE A 24 -16.80 7.82 -0.17
CA PHE A 24 -17.53 6.96 0.77
C PHE A 24 -19.05 7.20 0.73
N GLU A 25 -19.50 8.40 0.40
CA GLU A 25 -20.92 8.67 0.13
C GLU A 25 -21.40 7.87 -1.08
N VAL A 26 -20.66 7.85 -2.18
CA VAL A 26 -20.97 7.04 -3.37
C VAL A 26 -20.99 5.55 -3.02
N LEU A 27 -19.99 5.05 -2.29
CA LEU A 27 -19.92 3.65 -1.88
C LEU A 27 -21.07 3.26 -0.92
N SER A 28 -21.46 4.15 -0.04
CA SER A 28 -22.63 3.97 0.83
C SER A 28 -23.91 3.86 0.03
N ALA A 29 -24.11 4.71 -0.97
CA ALA A 29 -25.31 4.72 -1.81
C ALA A 29 -25.50 3.42 -2.62
N ILE A 30 -24.43 2.74 -2.97
CA ILE A 30 -24.48 1.45 -3.68
C ILE A 30 -24.53 0.24 -2.74
N GLY A 31 -24.57 0.46 -1.44
CA GLY A 31 -24.62 -0.61 -0.44
C GLY A 31 -23.34 -1.42 -0.32
N ALA A 32 -22.18 -0.83 -0.66
CA ALA A 32 -20.91 -1.50 -0.57
C ALA A 32 -20.50 -1.75 0.89
N VAL A 33 -19.82 -2.87 1.12
CA VAL A 33 -19.15 -3.17 2.38
C VAL A 33 -17.66 -2.99 2.19
N VAL A 34 -17.06 -2.08 2.95
CA VAL A 34 -15.59 -1.83 2.89
C VAL A 34 -14.85 -2.92 3.66
N LYS A 35 -13.87 -3.53 3.01
CA LYS A 35 -13.01 -4.60 3.55
C LYS A 35 -11.63 -4.12 3.90
N ASP A 36 -11.10 -3.17 3.14
CA ASP A 36 -9.78 -2.59 3.37
C ASP A 36 -9.66 -1.20 2.73
N ILE A 37 -8.82 -0.36 3.31
CA ILE A 37 -8.56 1.00 2.81
C ILE A 37 -7.09 1.33 3.00
N GLU A 38 -6.49 1.90 1.95
CA GLU A 38 -5.17 2.53 2.04
C GLU A 38 -5.16 3.87 1.31
N GLN A 39 -4.78 4.94 2.01
CA GLN A 39 -4.71 6.28 1.44
C GLN A 39 -3.34 6.88 1.66
N ILE A 40 -2.78 7.43 0.61
CA ILE A 40 -1.47 8.07 0.63
C ILE A 40 -1.52 9.39 -0.15
N VAL A 41 -0.88 10.43 0.39
CA VAL A 41 -0.70 11.71 -0.30
C VAL A 41 0.79 12.02 -0.39
N VAL A 42 1.30 12.07 -1.61
CA VAL A 42 2.69 12.43 -1.89
C VAL A 42 2.71 13.68 -2.77
N ARG A 43 3.31 14.75 -2.28
CA ARG A 43 3.44 16.01 -3.03
C ARG A 43 2.12 16.49 -3.65
N ARG A 44 1.02 16.48 -2.87
CA ARG A 44 -0.33 16.88 -3.30
C ARG A 44 -0.94 15.94 -4.37
N ARG A 45 -0.41 14.74 -4.50
CA ARG A 45 -0.98 13.66 -5.32
C ARG A 45 -1.56 12.61 -4.41
N LEU A 46 -2.85 12.36 -4.54
CA LEU A 46 -3.60 11.35 -3.81
C LEU A 46 -3.54 10.01 -4.53
N THR A 47 -3.36 8.96 -3.78
CA THR A 47 -3.72 7.58 -4.16
C THR A 47 -4.54 7.00 -3.03
N LEU A 48 -5.72 6.49 -3.35
CA LEU A 48 -6.64 5.89 -2.40
C LEU A 48 -7.12 4.55 -2.99
N ASP A 49 -6.76 3.47 -2.32
CA ASP A 49 -7.22 2.12 -2.66
C ASP A 49 -8.29 1.70 -1.65
N VAL A 50 -9.42 1.21 -2.14
CA VAL A 50 -10.51 0.70 -1.31
C VAL A 50 -10.94 -0.67 -1.82
N LEU A 51 -10.85 -1.68 -0.96
CA LEU A 51 -11.38 -3.01 -1.24
C LEU A 51 -12.82 -3.07 -0.73
N ILE A 52 -13.75 -3.40 -1.61
CA ILE A 52 -15.17 -3.49 -1.28
C ILE A 52 -15.78 -4.83 -1.68
N GLU A 53 -16.81 -5.21 -0.96
CA GLU A 53 -17.78 -6.20 -1.43
C GLU A 53 -19.08 -5.49 -1.82
N VAL A 54 -19.64 -5.84 -2.95
CA VAL A 54 -20.88 -5.26 -3.47
C VAL A 54 -21.69 -6.33 -4.19
N ASP A 55 -23.01 -6.23 -4.09
CA ASP A 55 -23.92 -7.01 -4.92
C ASP A 55 -23.77 -6.60 -6.40
N LYS A 56 -23.90 -7.57 -7.29
CA LYS A 56 -23.74 -7.35 -8.72
C LYS A 56 -24.76 -6.35 -9.24
N SER A 57 -24.38 -5.07 -9.31
CA SER A 57 -25.15 -4.03 -9.97
C SER A 57 -24.23 -3.22 -10.90
N ASP A 58 -24.57 -3.16 -12.18
CA ASP A 58 -23.80 -2.39 -13.16
C ASP A 58 -23.93 -0.86 -12.91
N ASP A 59 -24.97 -0.43 -12.20
CA ASP A 59 -25.20 0.98 -11.90
C ASP A 59 -24.21 1.55 -10.88
N ALA A 60 -23.70 0.71 -9.99
CA ALA A 60 -22.69 1.11 -8.98
C ALA A 60 -21.42 1.70 -9.60
N LEU A 61 -20.95 1.11 -10.69
CA LEU A 61 -19.74 1.57 -11.37
C LEU A 61 -19.94 2.91 -12.06
N LYS A 62 -21.14 3.23 -12.53
CA LYS A 62 -21.43 4.52 -13.18
C LYS A 62 -21.25 5.69 -12.23
N ASP A 63 -21.74 5.56 -11.00
CA ASP A 63 -21.64 6.62 -10.00
C ASP A 63 -20.18 6.85 -9.58
N LEU A 64 -19.37 5.79 -9.48
CA LEU A 64 -17.94 5.89 -9.25
C LEU A 64 -17.21 6.61 -10.39
N LEU A 65 -17.50 6.24 -11.63
CA LEU A 65 -16.88 6.88 -12.81
C LEU A 65 -17.30 8.35 -12.92
N LEU A 66 -18.56 8.66 -12.64
CA LEU A 66 -19.06 10.04 -12.63
C LEU A 66 -18.37 10.88 -11.55
N PHE A 67 -18.20 10.34 -10.34
CA PHE A 67 -17.44 10.97 -9.27
C PHE A 67 -16.01 11.30 -9.72
N GLY A 68 -15.30 10.33 -10.30
CA GLY A 68 -13.95 10.53 -10.81
C GLY A 68 -13.88 11.63 -11.87
N TYR A 69 -14.79 11.60 -12.82
CA TYR A 69 -14.87 12.61 -13.88
C TYR A 69 -15.12 14.02 -13.33
N GLN A 70 -16.08 14.17 -12.42
CA GLN A 70 -16.43 15.47 -11.83
C GLN A 70 -15.30 16.07 -11.00
N ARG A 71 -14.48 15.23 -10.37
CA ARG A 71 -13.34 15.65 -9.55
C ARG A 71 -12.01 15.71 -10.30
N GLY A 72 -11.99 15.32 -11.59
CA GLY A 72 -10.76 15.23 -12.37
C GLY A 72 -9.79 14.18 -11.82
N LEU A 73 -10.34 13.07 -11.27
CA LEU A 73 -9.61 11.96 -10.71
C LEU A 73 -9.67 10.76 -11.65
N HIS A 74 -8.62 9.97 -11.64
CA HIS A 74 -8.62 8.67 -12.31
C HIS A 74 -9.21 7.62 -11.38
N ILE A 75 -10.17 6.84 -11.88
CA ILE A 75 -10.76 5.71 -11.19
C ILE A 75 -10.41 4.44 -11.97
N ASP A 76 -9.82 3.49 -11.29
CA ASP A 76 -9.59 2.14 -11.78
C ASP A 76 -10.35 1.15 -10.90
N VAL A 77 -11.00 0.16 -11.52
CA VAL A 77 -11.79 -0.86 -10.80
C VAL A 77 -11.36 -2.22 -11.30
N GLU A 78 -10.88 -3.03 -10.38
CA GLU A 78 -10.43 -4.41 -10.63
C GLU A 78 -11.28 -5.38 -9.81
N GLU A 79 -11.78 -6.44 -10.43
CA GLU A 79 -12.41 -7.54 -9.71
C GLU A 79 -11.34 -8.47 -9.15
N VAL A 80 -11.33 -8.61 -7.82
CA VAL A 80 -10.35 -9.44 -7.11
C VAL A 80 -10.96 -10.79 -6.80
N HIS A 81 -10.24 -11.83 -7.15
CA HIS A 81 -10.63 -13.21 -6.90
C HIS A 81 -9.64 -13.90 -5.96
N GLY A 82 -10.14 -14.79 -5.14
CA GLY A 82 -9.35 -15.61 -4.22
C GLY A 82 -9.53 -15.21 -2.76
N GLU A 83 -9.10 -16.11 -1.88
CA GLU A 83 -9.12 -15.87 -0.45
C GLU A 83 -7.99 -14.93 -0.03
N PRO A 84 -8.18 -14.15 1.03
CA PRO A 84 -7.08 -13.37 1.61
C PRO A 84 -5.92 -14.31 1.97
N THR A 85 -4.71 -13.95 1.58
CA THR A 85 -3.53 -14.71 1.98
C THR A 85 -3.22 -14.41 3.44
N GLU A 86 -3.31 -15.42 4.30
CA GLU A 86 -2.84 -15.31 5.68
C GLU A 86 -1.33 -15.52 5.71
N TYR A 87 -0.58 -14.52 6.13
CA TYR A 87 0.85 -14.63 6.36
C TYR A 87 1.10 -15.01 7.81
N THR A 88 1.89 -16.06 8.03
CA THR A 88 2.16 -16.60 9.37
C THR A 88 3.25 -15.84 10.11
N GLU A 89 4.16 -15.20 9.40
CA GLU A 89 5.26 -14.43 9.96
C GLU A 89 5.30 -13.03 9.35
N GLN A 90 5.45 -12.06 10.23
CA GLN A 90 5.57 -10.66 9.83
C GLN A 90 6.74 -10.03 10.57
N CYS A 91 7.50 -9.22 9.87
CA CYS A 91 8.48 -8.35 10.52
C CYS A 91 8.41 -6.94 9.93
N VAL A 92 8.94 -6.00 10.68
CA VAL A 92 9.05 -4.61 10.28
C VAL A 92 10.53 -4.27 10.19
N VAL A 93 10.95 -3.82 9.02
CA VAL A 93 12.32 -3.37 8.77
C VAL A 93 12.33 -1.85 8.72
N THR A 94 13.16 -1.23 9.54
CA THR A 94 13.32 0.23 9.55
C THR A 94 14.70 0.60 9.01
N LEU A 95 14.71 1.41 7.97
CA LEU A 95 15.93 1.98 7.37
C LEU A 95 16.06 3.43 7.82
N ILE A 96 17.25 3.80 8.31
CA ILE A 96 17.54 5.14 8.82
C ILE A 96 18.84 5.64 8.20
N GLY A 97 18.83 6.84 7.64
CA GLY A 97 20.01 7.47 7.05
C GLY A 97 19.79 8.95 6.75
N ARG A 98 20.86 9.68 6.45
CA ARG A 98 20.72 11.09 6.03
C ARG A 98 20.04 11.20 4.69
N ASP A 99 20.54 10.45 3.72
CA ASP A 99 20.01 10.32 2.38
C ASP A 99 20.00 8.84 2.03
N ILE A 100 18.83 8.27 1.87
CA ILE A 100 18.70 6.85 1.51
C ILE A 100 18.62 6.76 -0.01
N THR A 101 19.64 6.18 -0.62
CA THR A 101 19.77 6.07 -2.07
C THR A 101 18.96 4.87 -2.62
N PRO A 102 18.58 4.90 -3.91
CA PRO A 102 17.98 3.73 -4.56
C PRO A 102 18.84 2.47 -4.46
N SER A 103 20.16 2.59 -4.49
CA SER A 103 21.08 1.46 -4.33
C SER A 103 21.00 0.82 -2.94
N GLN A 104 20.89 1.62 -1.90
CA GLN A 104 20.71 1.14 -0.53
C GLN A 104 19.34 0.46 -0.34
N LEU A 105 18.28 1.05 -0.90
CA LEU A 105 16.95 0.44 -0.92
C LEU A 105 16.96 -0.90 -1.67
N MET A 106 17.66 -0.95 -2.81
CA MET A 106 17.82 -2.19 -3.58
C MET A 106 18.48 -3.29 -2.76
N LEU A 107 19.58 -3.01 -2.07
CA LEU A 107 20.27 -4.00 -1.24
C LEU A 107 19.36 -4.55 -0.14
N ALA A 108 18.64 -3.69 0.56
CA ALA A 108 17.70 -4.10 1.60
C ALA A 108 16.54 -4.94 1.05
N THR A 109 15.91 -4.49 -0.03
CA THR A 109 14.77 -5.19 -0.63
C THR A 109 15.17 -6.51 -1.30
N GLN A 110 16.34 -6.58 -1.94
CA GLN A 110 16.86 -7.85 -2.48
C GLN A 110 17.17 -8.86 -1.37
N THR A 111 17.73 -8.40 -0.25
CA THR A 111 17.99 -9.28 0.90
C THR A 111 16.68 -9.90 1.41
N ILE A 112 15.61 -9.12 1.48
CA ILE A 112 14.29 -9.60 1.89
C ILE A 112 13.77 -10.63 0.86
N SER A 113 13.75 -10.28 -0.42
CA SER A 113 13.18 -11.13 -1.46
C SER A 113 13.99 -12.41 -1.69
N ASN A 114 15.33 -12.37 -1.60
CA ASN A 114 16.19 -13.54 -1.71
C ASN A 114 15.96 -14.55 -0.58
N ASN A 115 15.40 -14.11 0.53
CA ASN A 115 15.02 -14.94 1.67
C ASN A 115 13.50 -15.16 1.75
N GLU A 116 12.82 -15.12 0.60
CA GLU A 116 11.40 -15.45 0.43
C GLU A 116 10.44 -14.48 1.15
N GLY A 117 10.92 -13.33 1.61
CA GLY A 117 10.08 -12.27 2.19
C GLY A 117 9.41 -11.43 1.11
N ASN A 118 8.16 -11.08 1.34
CA ASN A 118 7.41 -10.14 0.50
C ASN A 118 7.21 -8.82 1.22
N ILE A 119 7.44 -7.72 0.53
CA ILE A 119 7.22 -6.38 1.08
C ILE A 119 5.82 -5.93 0.69
N ASP A 120 4.94 -5.78 1.67
CA ASP A 120 3.56 -5.33 1.44
C ASP A 120 3.45 -3.81 1.43
N ARG A 121 4.28 -3.13 2.22
CA ARG A 121 4.18 -1.70 2.39
C ARG A 121 5.54 -1.07 2.66
N ILE A 122 5.77 0.08 2.06
CA ILE A 122 6.91 0.95 2.36
C ILE A 122 6.35 2.33 2.68
N ILE A 123 6.61 2.83 3.88
CA ILE A 123 6.21 4.17 4.28
C ILE A 123 7.39 4.99 4.80
N ARG A 124 7.35 6.28 4.57
CA ARG A 124 8.31 7.20 5.18
C ARG A 124 7.82 7.60 6.57
N LEU A 125 8.64 7.34 7.59
CA LEU A 125 8.37 7.75 8.97
C LEU A 125 8.89 9.15 9.26
N SER A 126 10.07 9.48 8.73
CA SER A 126 10.74 10.76 8.97
C SER A 126 11.41 11.30 7.70
N ARG A 127 11.53 12.61 7.62
CA ARG A 127 12.24 13.30 6.54
C ARG A 127 13.47 14.08 7.04
N TYR A 128 13.43 14.59 8.25
CA TYR A 128 14.45 15.48 8.79
C TYR A 128 14.56 15.30 10.33
N PRO A 129 15.72 15.34 10.91
CA PRO A 129 17.07 15.52 10.32
C PRO A 129 17.61 14.30 9.60
N VAL A 130 17.00 13.14 9.77
CA VAL A 130 17.32 11.90 9.06
C VAL A 130 16.08 11.36 8.36
N MET A 131 16.29 10.72 7.22
CA MET A 131 15.23 9.97 6.56
C MET A 131 15.05 8.62 7.25
N SER A 132 13.80 8.20 7.43
CA SER A 132 13.54 6.82 7.82
C SER A 132 12.35 6.26 7.03
N TYR A 133 12.51 5.01 6.63
CA TYR A 133 11.48 4.23 5.96
C TYR A 133 11.19 2.96 6.75
N GLU A 134 9.91 2.63 6.82
CA GLU A 134 9.43 1.37 7.37
C GLU A 134 8.95 0.48 6.24
N LEU A 135 9.43 -0.75 6.21
CA LEU A 135 9.02 -1.80 5.30
C LEU A 135 8.29 -2.87 6.10
N ALA A 136 7.02 -3.10 5.80
CA ALA A 136 6.27 -4.23 6.34
C ALA A 136 6.52 -5.46 5.48
N VAL A 137 7.07 -6.50 6.09
CA VAL A 137 7.50 -7.74 5.41
C VAL A 137 6.65 -8.90 5.89
N ASN A 138 6.08 -9.64 4.94
CA ASN A 138 5.30 -10.84 5.20
C ASN A 138 6.02 -12.07 4.67
N GLY A 139 5.91 -13.17 5.41
CA GLY A 139 6.55 -14.44 5.06
C GLY A 139 8.07 -14.36 5.12
N GLY A 140 8.70 -15.35 4.51
CA GLY A 140 10.15 -15.46 4.42
C GLY A 140 10.82 -16.13 5.61
N LYS A 141 12.11 -16.27 5.48
CA LYS A 141 13.01 -16.83 6.49
C LYS A 141 13.53 -15.71 7.38
N LEU A 142 12.84 -15.46 8.48
CA LEU A 142 13.05 -14.27 9.32
C LEU A 142 14.50 -14.13 9.82
N ASP A 143 15.10 -15.22 10.26
CA ASP A 143 16.49 -15.20 10.77
C ASP A 143 17.50 -14.87 9.67
N GLU A 144 17.31 -15.42 8.48
CA GLU A 144 18.15 -15.13 7.31
C GLU A 144 17.94 -13.69 6.82
N ILE A 145 16.70 -13.19 6.84
CA ILE A 145 16.42 -11.78 6.54
C ILE A 145 17.16 -10.87 7.52
N LYS A 146 17.06 -11.14 8.83
CA LYS A 146 17.77 -10.35 9.85
C LYS A 146 19.27 -10.37 9.67
N GLN A 147 19.85 -11.54 9.47
CA GLN A 147 21.30 -11.70 9.26
C GLN A 147 21.75 -10.97 8.00
N GLY A 148 21.04 -11.14 6.89
CA GLY A 148 21.36 -10.46 5.64
C GLY A 148 21.27 -8.94 5.74
N LEU A 149 20.25 -8.41 6.42
CA LEU A 149 20.10 -6.97 6.64
C LEU A 149 21.17 -6.40 7.57
N LEU A 150 21.58 -7.13 8.60
CA LEU A 150 22.72 -6.75 9.44
C LEU A 150 24.02 -6.70 8.64
N GLN A 151 24.23 -7.62 7.69
CA GLN A 151 25.37 -7.58 6.79
C GLN A 151 25.31 -6.33 5.90
N VAL A 152 24.16 -6.04 5.29
CA VAL A 152 23.98 -4.81 4.48
C VAL A 152 24.31 -3.56 5.30
N ALA A 153 23.83 -3.47 6.55
CA ALA A 153 24.14 -2.35 7.42
C ALA A 153 25.64 -2.24 7.73
N SER A 154 26.34 -3.37 7.93
CA SER A 154 27.78 -3.38 8.19
C SER A 154 28.62 -2.93 6.99
N GLU A 155 28.14 -3.18 5.79
CA GLU A 155 28.79 -2.80 4.52
C GLU A 155 28.38 -1.39 4.04
N THR A 156 27.41 -0.77 4.68
CA THR A 156 26.83 0.54 4.33
C THR A 156 26.80 1.45 5.55
N PRO A 157 27.93 2.06 5.95
CA PRO A 157 28.06 2.80 7.22
C PRO A 157 27.08 3.98 7.38
N GLU A 158 26.53 4.49 6.28
CA GLU A 158 25.58 5.60 6.28
C GLU A 158 24.12 5.17 6.44
N LEU A 159 23.87 3.86 6.50
CA LEU A 159 22.54 3.26 6.62
C LEU A 159 22.45 2.40 7.88
N ASP A 160 21.60 2.80 8.82
CA ASP A 160 21.21 1.98 9.96
C ASP A 160 19.98 1.16 9.61
N ILE A 161 19.97 -0.10 9.99
CA ILE A 161 18.83 -1.03 9.77
C ILE A 161 18.44 -1.67 11.08
N ALA A 162 17.15 -1.54 11.43
CA ALA A 162 16.52 -2.25 12.54
C ALA A 162 15.48 -3.24 12.00
N VAL A 163 15.39 -4.43 12.63
CA VAL A 163 14.43 -5.48 12.27
C VAL A 163 13.71 -6.00 13.51
#